data_912da6cc228b0d1863b0aac5ac8eb2c7
#
_entry.id   912da6cc228b0d1863b0aac5ac8eb2c7
#
_cell.length_a   1.000
_cell.length_b   1.000
_cell.length_c   1.000
_cell.angle_alpha   90.00
_cell.angle_beta   90.00
_cell.angle_gamma   90.00
#
_symmetry.space_group_name_H-M   'P 1'
#
loop_
_entity.id
_entity.type
_entity.pdbx_description
1 polymer ?
#
loop_
_entity_poly.entity_id
_entity_poly.type
_entity_poly.pdbx_seq_one_letter_code
_entity_poly.pdbx_strand_id
1 'polypeptide(L)'
;MGLAILLLVLGAIWAPTDPPRSFADFVPSRDGFAFVNAFSGSPLPGPLSLVPSPTGTSFGLCGGMSAAAADLFLARRGAPAVSTPPGKADPLYHYLWSRQLDSLGKDLGIAARFADWMRAPPLGPDGLPRRTALELPAILADLDRGTPVVLGLVFVRAGQGAIWDNHQVLAFASRRTLPNVVELRVYDPNFPRHDGVVVRSVLGITGTWLVATPIPTPVVLIGASVVLRVPADAAHGHRARRDKLVHGFFQVPYEPQALPDFEAR
;
A
#
# COMPACT_ATOMS: atom_id res chain seq x y z
N MET A 1 -30.77 62.22 23.12
CA MET A 1 -30.86 61.26 22.01
C MET A 1 -29.64 60.34 22.13
N GLY A 2 -29.82 59.20 22.72
CA GLY A 2 -28.75 58.21 22.91
C GLY A 2 -28.91 57.07 21.90
N LEU A 3 -27.89 56.86 21.08
CA LEU A 3 -27.83 55.81 20.09
C LEU A 3 -27.26 54.53 20.75
N ALA A 4 -28.12 53.53 20.97
CA ALA A 4 -27.70 52.24 21.48
C ALA A 4 -27.15 51.40 20.31
N ILE A 5 -25.86 51.12 20.33
CA ILE A 5 -25.22 50.21 19.39
C ILE A 5 -25.45 48.80 19.91
N LEU A 6 -26.26 48.03 19.20
CA LEU A 6 -26.49 46.58 19.44
C LEU A 6 -25.34 45.78 18.81
N LEU A 7 -24.38 45.33 19.62
CA LEU A 7 -23.35 44.41 19.21
C LEU A 7 -23.94 43.00 19.16
N LEU A 8 -24.27 42.51 17.96
CA LEU A 8 -24.56 41.11 17.68
C LEU A 8 -23.23 40.33 17.68
N VAL A 9 -22.92 39.68 18.78
CA VAL A 9 -21.87 38.69 18.85
C VAL A 9 -22.40 37.40 18.21
N LEU A 10 -22.08 37.18 16.94
CA LEU A 10 -22.23 35.88 16.30
C LEU A 10 -21.22 34.92 16.91
N GLY A 11 -21.64 34.21 17.95
CA GLY A 11 -20.91 33.06 18.47
C GLY A 11 -20.84 31.98 17.41
N ALA A 12 -19.75 31.88 16.68
CA ALA A 12 -19.45 30.69 15.90
C ALA A 12 -19.45 29.51 16.87
N ILE A 13 -20.46 28.66 16.79
CA ILE A 13 -20.47 27.36 17.47
C ILE A 13 -19.39 26.53 16.81
N TRP A 14 -18.21 26.54 17.43
CA TRP A 14 -17.13 25.64 17.07
C TRP A 14 -17.57 24.25 17.52
N ALA A 15 -18.14 23.47 16.60
CA ALA A 15 -18.33 22.05 16.84
C ALA A 15 -16.93 21.47 17.08
N PRO A 16 -16.70 20.73 18.18
CA PRO A 16 -15.43 20.06 18.41
C PRO A 16 -15.20 19.09 17.25
N THR A 17 -14.26 19.43 16.38
CA THR A 17 -13.78 18.47 15.40
C THR A 17 -13.05 17.38 16.17
N ASP A 18 -13.56 16.15 16.09
CA ASP A 18 -12.85 15.01 16.65
C ASP A 18 -11.39 15.03 16.19
N PRO A 19 -10.44 14.69 17.06
CA PRO A 19 -9.03 14.64 16.68
C PRO A 19 -8.85 13.70 15.50
N PRO A 20 -7.88 13.98 14.60
CA PRO A 20 -7.61 13.10 13.47
C PRO A 20 -7.34 11.68 14.00
N ARG A 21 -7.95 10.67 13.34
CA ARG A 21 -7.80 9.27 13.72
C ARG A 21 -6.38 8.81 13.39
N SER A 22 -5.69 8.24 14.37
CA SER A 22 -4.37 7.67 14.16
C SER A 22 -4.47 6.35 13.39
N PHE A 23 -3.65 6.15 12.35
CA PHE A 23 -3.57 4.86 11.65
C PHE A 23 -2.97 3.73 12.50
N ALA A 24 -2.34 4.05 13.64
CA ALA A 24 -1.95 3.03 14.62
C ALA A 24 -3.15 2.22 15.14
N ASP A 25 -4.36 2.80 15.08
CA ASP A 25 -5.62 2.16 15.48
C ASP A 25 -6.29 1.36 14.35
N PHE A 26 -5.71 1.34 13.16
CA PHE A 26 -6.23 0.55 12.03
C PHE A 26 -6.09 -0.94 12.32
N VAL A 27 -7.20 -1.67 12.17
CA VAL A 27 -7.27 -3.12 12.38
C VAL A 27 -7.78 -3.78 11.09
N PRO A 28 -6.95 -4.51 10.35
CA PRO A 28 -7.32 -5.11 9.06
C PRO A 28 -8.60 -5.94 9.09
N SER A 29 -8.84 -6.69 10.19
CA SER A 29 -10.06 -7.51 10.34
C SER A 29 -11.35 -6.70 10.51
N ARG A 30 -11.23 -5.44 10.96
CA ARG A 30 -12.37 -4.53 11.19
C ARG A 30 -12.49 -3.47 10.09
N ASP A 31 -11.36 -2.87 9.70
CA ASP A 31 -11.31 -1.67 8.87
C ASP A 31 -10.99 -1.98 7.39
N GLY A 32 -10.48 -3.19 7.09
CA GLY A 32 -10.21 -3.66 5.74
C GLY A 32 -11.42 -4.34 5.09
N PHE A 33 -11.38 -4.52 3.78
CA PHE A 33 -12.42 -5.27 3.06
C PHE A 33 -12.44 -6.73 3.47
N ALA A 34 -13.65 -7.31 3.49
CA ALA A 34 -13.86 -8.69 3.92
C ALA A 34 -13.74 -9.71 2.77
N PHE A 35 -13.56 -9.27 1.55
CA PHE A 35 -13.38 -10.10 0.36
C PHE A 35 -11.93 -10.09 -0.13
N VAL A 36 -11.54 -11.20 -0.77
CA VAL A 36 -10.21 -11.36 -1.34
C VAL A 36 -10.06 -10.52 -2.62
N ASN A 37 -8.84 -10.04 -2.88
CA ASN A 37 -8.46 -9.29 -4.08
C ASN A 37 -8.43 -10.20 -5.33
N ALA A 38 -9.60 -10.66 -5.78
CA ALA A 38 -9.77 -11.54 -6.93
C ALA A 38 -11.06 -11.21 -7.68
N PHE A 39 -10.97 -10.31 -8.65
CA PHE A 39 -12.09 -9.84 -9.45
C PHE A 39 -12.20 -10.66 -10.74
N SER A 40 -13.44 -10.99 -11.16
CA SER A 40 -13.66 -11.83 -12.32
C SER A 40 -13.58 -11.05 -13.64
N GLY A 41 -13.05 -11.69 -14.69
CA GLY A 41 -12.97 -11.18 -16.05
C GLY A 41 -11.69 -10.38 -16.34
N SER A 42 -11.75 -9.51 -17.37
CA SER A 42 -10.62 -8.66 -17.77
C SER A 42 -10.62 -7.32 -17.02
N PRO A 43 -9.46 -6.79 -16.61
CA PRO A 43 -9.35 -5.44 -16.05
C PRO A 43 -9.64 -4.34 -17.09
N LEU A 44 -9.51 -4.66 -18.38
CA LEU A 44 -9.66 -3.67 -19.44
C LEU A 44 -11.13 -3.37 -19.75
N PRO A 45 -11.51 -2.09 -19.95
CA PRO A 45 -12.88 -1.70 -20.27
C PRO A 45 -13.20 -1.89 -21.77
N GLY A 46 -14.50 -2.09 -22.08
CA GLY A 46 -15.03 -2.08 -23.44
C GLY A 46 -14.42 -3.14 -24.37
N PRO A 47 -14.15 -2.80 -25.64
CA PRO A 47 -13.61 -3.75 -26.63
C PRO A 47 -12.25 -4.35 -26.23
N LEU A 48 -11.47 -3.62 -25.42
CA LEU A 48 -10.19 -4.11 -24.90
C LEU A 48 -10.35 -5.27 -23.92
N SER A 49 -11.54 -5.49 -23.37
CA SER A 49 -11.84 -6.65 -22.53
C SER A 49 -11.81 -7.99 -23.29
N LEU A 50 -11.87 -7.94 -24.62
CA LEU A 50 -11.73 -9.10 -25.50
C LEU A 50 -10.28 -9.54 -25.70
N VAL A 51 -9.32 -8.67 -25.37
CA VAL A 51 -7.90 -9.07 -25.36
C VAL A 51 -7.72 -10.07 -24.23
N PRO A 52 -7.18 -11.29 -24.51
CA PRO A 52 -6.94 -12.28 -23.46
C PRO A 52 -6.15 -11.66 -22.33
N SER A 53 -6.69 -11.70 -21.10
CA SER A 53 -5.94 -11.22 -19.94
C SER A 53 -4.78 -12.16 -19.71
N PRO A 54 -3.53 -11.64 -19.60
CA PRO A 54 -2.38 -12.47 -19.29
C PRO A 54 -2.49 -13.13 -17.90
N THR A 55 -3.42 -12.67 -17.08
CA THR A 55 -3.68 -13.15 -15.70
C THR A 55 -4.78 -14.20 -15.63
N GLY A 56 -5.33 -14.66 -16.78
CA GLY A 56 -6.42 -15.64 -16.82
C GLY A 56 -7.81 -15.02 -16.58
N THR A 57 -8.66 -15.71 -15.82
CA THR A 57 -10.07 -15.32 -15.59
C THR A 57 -10.27 -14.37 -14.41
N SER A 58 -9.20 -13.97 -13.70
CA SER A 58 -9.27 -13.06 -12.57
C SER A 58 -8.11 -12.08 -12.53
N PHE A 59 -8.34 -10.90 -11.93
CA PHE A 59 -7.35 -9.85 -11.75
C PHE A 59 -7.48 -9.23 -10.34
N GLY A 60 -6.45 -8.49 -9.91
CA GLY A 60 -6.43 -7.81 -8.62
C GLY A 60 -6.52 -6.29 -8.75
N LEU A 61 -7.09 -5.65 -7.73
CA LEU A 61 -7.12 -4.20 -7.52
C LEU A 61 -6.43 -3.86 -6.18
N CYS A 62 -5.24 -4.41 -5.96
CA CYS A 62 -4.54 -4.34 -4.68
C CYS A 62 -4.25 -2.90 -4.23
N GLY A 63 -3.80 -2.04 -5.15
CA GLY A 63 -3.58 -0.61 -4.87
C GLY A 63 -4.87 0.13 -4.59
N GLY A 64 -5.92 -0.15 -5.37
CA GLY A 64 -7.25 0.40 -5.18
C GLY A 64 -7.86 0.03 -3.84
N MET A 65 -7.80 -1.24 -3.46
CA MET A 65 -8.29 -1.72 -2.16
C MET A 65 -7.48 -1.14 -1.00
N SER A 66 -6.15 -1.04 -1.13
CA SER A 66 -5.29 -0.44 -0.11
C SER A 66 -5.61 1.04 0.11
N ALA A 67 -5.73 1.82 -0.95
CA ALA A 67 -6.06 3.23 -0.87
C ALA A 67 -7.50 3.46 -0.36
N ALA A 68 -8.49 2.69 -0.87
CA ALA A 68 -9.87 2.80 -0.44
C ALA A 68 -10.08 2.42 1.03
N ALA A 69 -9.35 1.42 1.55
CA ALA A 69 -9.39 1.09 2.98
C ALA A 69 -8.86 2.25 3.85
N ALA A 70 -7.81 2.94 3.38
CA ALA A 70 -7.31 4.14 4.05
C ALA A 70 -8.32 5.29 4.01
N ASP A 71 -8.98 5.54 2.86
CA ASP A 71 -10.00 6.57 2.73
C ASP A 71 -11.19 6.32 3.67
N LEU A 72 -11.70 5.07 3.69
CA LEU A 72 -12.79 4.67 4.58
C LEU A 72 -12.44 4.87 6.05
N PHE A 73 -11.22 4.48 6.44
CA PHE A 73 -10.75 4.65 7.81
C PHE A 73 -10.66 6.13 8.21
N LEU A 74 -10.09 6.98 7.35
CA LEU A 74 -10.00 8.43 7.60
C LEU A 74 -11.38 9.09 7.68
N ALA A 75 -12.31 8.65 6.84
CA ALA A 75 -13.68 9.13 6.86
C ALA A 75 -14.51 8.57 8.03
N ARG A 76 -13.92 7.79 8.94
CA ARG A 76 -14.60 7.09 10.06
C ARG A 76 -15.76 6.20 9.59
N ARG A 77 -15.67 5.68 8.37
CA ARG A 77 -16.61 4.71 7.82
C ARG A 77 -15.99 3.32 7.82
N GLY A 78 -16.78 2.31 8.18
CA GLY A 78 -16.37 0.92 8.05
C GLY A 78 -16.31 0.51 6.58
N ALA A 79 -15.44 -0.46 6.25
CA ALA A 79 -15.50 -1.10 4.96
C ALA A 79 -16.85 -1.79 4.76
N PRO A 80 -17.45 -1.75 3.55
CA PRO A 80 -18.71 -2.44 3.28
C PRO A 80 -18.64 -3.92 3.69
N ALA A 81 -19.70 -4.40 4.37
CA ALA A 81 -19.76 -5.74 4.95
C ALA A 81 -20.05 -6.84 3.89
N VAL A 82 -19.46 -6.72 2.69
CA VAL A 82 -19.58 -7.71 1.63
C VAL A 82 -18.41 -8.68 1.68
N SER A 83 -18.69 -9.98 1.53
CA SER A 83 -17.67 -11.05 1.60
C SER A 83 -17.20 -11.54 0.23
N THR A 84 -17.81 -11.05 -0.84
CA THR A 84 -17.45 -11.35 -2.23
C THR A 84 -17.04 -10.07 -2.94
N PRO A 85 -16.07 -10.12 -3.87
CA PRO A 85 -15.70 -8.95 -4.67
C PRO A 85 -16.91 -8.38 -5.41
N PRO A 86 -17.11 -7.05 -5.43
CA PRO A 86 -18.20 -6.41 -6.15
C PRO A 86 -18.08 -6.63 -7.66
N GLY A 87 -19.22 -6.77 -8.33
CA GLY A 87 -19.29 -6.85 -9.78
C GLY A 87 -19.02 -5.49 -10.45
N LYS A 88 -18.70 -5.50 -11.75
CA LYS A 88 -18.33 -4.29 -12.51
C LYS A 88 -19.39 -3.19 -12.55
N ALA A 89 -20.67 -3.52 -12.36
CA ALA A 89 -21.76 -2.55 -12.28
C ALA A 89 -21.93 -1.91 -10.88
N ASP A 90 -21.20 -2.40 -9.89
CA ASP A 90 -21.31 -1.95 -8.51
C ASP A 90 -20.56 -0.62 -8.29
N PRO A 91 -21.14 0.38 -7.61
CA PRO A 91 -20.46 1.62 -7.28
C PRO A 91 -19.15 1.41 -6.51
N LEU A 92 -19.10 0.41 -5.62
CA LEU A 92 -17.88 0.06 -4.90
C LEU A 92 -16.77 -0.41 -5.87
N TYR A 93 -17.12 -1.23 -6.90
CA TYR A 93 -16.14 -1.62 -7.90
C TYR A 93 -15.57 -0.41 -8.65
N HIS A 94 -16.42 0.52 -9.08
CA HIS A 94 -15.96 1.74 -9.77
C HIS A 94 -15.04 2.57 -8.90
N TYR A 95 -15.33 2.67 -7.62
CA TYR A 95 -14.46 3.37 -6.67
C TYR A 95 -13.11 2.67 -6.52
N LEU A 96 -13.10 1.36 -6.28
CA LEU A 96 -11.86 0.58 -6.18
C LEU A 96 -11.03 0.66 -7.46
N TRP A 97 -11.69 0.66 -8.62
CA TRP A 97 -11.03 0.81 -9.92
C TRP A 97 -10.41 2.19 -10.08
N SER A 98 -11.12 3.26 -9.73
CA SER A 98 -10.58 4.63 -9.75
C SER A 98 -9.35 4.74 -8.85
N ARG A 99 -9.43 4.24 -7.62
CA ARG A 99 -8.31 4.23 -6.68
C ARG A 99 -7.13 3.38 -7.17
N GLN A 100 -7.41 2.29 -7.92
CA GLN A 100 -6.36 1.50 -8.57
C GLN A 100 -5.62 2.31 -9.63
N LEU A 101 -6.33 3.09 -10.43
CA LEU A 101 -5.71 3.97 -11.43
C LEU A 101 -4.86 5.05 -10.76
N ASP A 102 -5.34 5.66 -9.68
CA ASP A 102 -4.57 6.63 -8.89
C ASP A 102 -3.28 6.00 -8.34
N SER A 103 -3.35 4.75 -7.87
CA SER A 103 -2.19 4.03 -7.33
C SER A 103 -1.13 3.67 -8.36
N LEU A 104 -1.45 3.80 -9.65
CA LEU A 104 -0.49 3.66 -10.74
C LEU A 104 0.19 4.99 -11.10
N GLY A 105 -0.29 6.10 -10.49
CA GLY A 105 0.17 7.47 -10.76
C GLY A 105 -0.49 8.09 -11.98
N LYS A 106 -0.74 9.41 -11.92
CA LYS A 106 -1.46 10.16 -12.97
C LYS A 106 -0.89 9.93 -14.37
N ASP A 107 0.44 9.78 -14.48
CA ASP A 107 1.15 9.54 -15.74
C ASP A 107 1.75 8.13 -15.81
N LEU A 108 1.15 7.16 -15.12
CA LEU A 108 1.68 5.80 -14.97
C LEU A 108 3.10 5.77 -14.35
N GLY A 109 3.47 6.83 -13.62
CA GLY A 109 4.81 6.96 -13.03
C GLY A 109 5.14 5.86 -12.02
N ILE A 110 4.13 5.36 -11.29
CA ILE A 110 4.31 4.23 -10.36
C ILE A 110 4.45 2.91 -11.12
N ALA A 111 3.71 2.72 -12.22
CA ALA A 111 3.91 1.58 -13.10
C ALA A 111 5.33 1.57 -13.69
N ALA A 112 5.83 2.73 -14.13
CA ALA A 112 7.20 2.89 -14.60
C ALA A 112 8.22 2.61 -13.48
N ARG A 113 7.94 3.04 -12.23
CA ARG A 113 8.77 2.75 -11.06
C ARG A 113 8.85 1.26 -10.76
N PHE A 114 7.73 0.53 -10.82
CA PHE A 114 7.75 -0.92 -10.73
C PHE A 114 8.65 -1.54 -11.81
N ALA A 115 8.49 -1.11 -13.07
CA ALA A 115 9.30 -1.61 -14.18
C ALA A 115 10.80 -1.31 -14.00
N ASP A 116 11.18 -0.15 -13.47
CA ASP A 116 12.56 0.20 -13.12
C ASP A 116 13.09 -0.70 -11.99
N TRP A 117 12.32 -0.86 -10.91
CA TRP A 117 12.71 -1.73 -9.80
C TRP A 117 12.85 -3.20 -10.22
N MET A 118 11.98 -3.70 -11.10
CA MET A 118 12.10 -5.07 -11.65
C MET A 118 13.42 -5.28 -12.42
N ARG A 119 13.97 -4.21 -13.02
CA ARG A 119 15.25 -4.24 -13.77
C ARG A 119 16.47 -3.97 -12.89
N ALA A 120 16.29 -3.40 -11.70
CA ALA A 120 17.38 -3.00 -10.84
C ALA A 120 18.33 -4.17 -10.52
N PRO A 121 19.63 -3.93 -10.34
CA PRO A 121 20.60 -4.97 -9.98
C PRO A 121 20.21 -5.70 -8.69
N PRO A 122 20.60 -6.99 -8.55
CA PRO A 122 20.34 -7.71 -7.31
C PRO A 122 21.19 -7.20 -6.14
N LEU A 123 22.32 -6.57 -6.41
CA LEU A 123 23.27 -6.05 -5.41
C LEU A 123 23.93 -4.76 -5.92
N GLY A 124 24.70 -4.11 -5.09
CA GLY A 124 25.45 -2.90 -5.42
C GLY A 124 24.72 -1.60 -5.04
N PRO A 125 25.29 -0.44 -5.42
CA PRO A 125 24.75 0.87 -5.02
C PRO A 125 23.35 1.13 -5.54
N ASP A 126 23.00 0.60 -6.70
CA ASP A 126 21.68 0.73 -7.33
C ASP A 126 20.81 -0.52 -7.14
N GLY A 127 21.28 -1.48 -6.34
CA GLY A 127 20.61 -2.76 -6.11
C GLY A 127 19.34 -2.63 -5.27
N LEU A 128 18.39 -3.55 -5.49
CA LEU A 128 17.10 -3.59 -4.80
C LEU A 128 17.22 -3.55 -3.26
N PRO A 129 18.13 -4.31 -2.61
CA PRO A 129 18.26 -4.23 -1.16
C PRO A 129 18.66 -2.83 -0.66
N ARG A 130 19.54 -2.16 -1.39
CA ARG A 130 19.99 -0.80 -1.09
C ARG A 130 18.85 0.21 -1.28
N ARG A 131 18.15 0.13 -2.42
CA ARG A 131 16.99 0.99 -2.71
C ARG A 131 15.93 0.86 -1.62
N THR A 132 15.61 -0.36 -1.22
CA THR A 132 14.64 -0.63 -0.13
C THR A 132 15.10 -0.05 1.20
N ALA A 133 16.38 -0.17 1.55
CA ALA A 133 16.92 0.41 2.78
C ALA A 133 16.81 1.95 2.78
N LEU A 134 16.91 2.59 1.61
CA LEU A 134 16.75 4.04 1.45
C LEU A 134 15.29 4.53 1.54
N GLU A 135 14.31 3.69 1.23
CA GLU A 135 12.89 4.01 1.40
C GLU A 135 12.45 3.99 2.87
N LEU A 136 13.03 3.10 3.68
CA LEU A 136 12.60 2.84 5.06
C LEU A 136 12.51 4.08 5.95
N PRO A 137 13.48 5.01 5.98
CA PRO A 137 13.41 6.16 6.89
C PRO A 137 12.18 7.04 6.66
N ALA A 138 11.79 7.30 5.39
CA ALA A 138 10.63 8.09 5.06
C ALA A 138 9.33 7.35 5.46
N ILE A 139 9.24 6.05 5.15
CA ILE A 139 8.10 5.21 5.51
C ILE A 139 7.90 5.18 7.03
N LEU A 140 8.97 4.97 7.79
CA LEU A 140 8.91 4.95 9.26
C LEU A 140 8.47 6.31 9.82
N ALA A 141 9.02 7.40 9.29
CA ALA A 141 8.63 8.74 9.71
C ALA A 141 7.14 9.04 9.43
N ASP A 142 6.58 8.57 8.31
CA ASP A 142 5.16 8.70 8.01
C ASP A 142 4.30 7.88 9.00
N LEU A 143 4.65 6.62 9.23
CA LEU A 143 3.93 5.75 10.16
C LEU A 143 4.00 6.26 11.61
N ASP A 144 5.14 6.80 12.04
CA ASP A 144 5.31 7.40 13.37
C ASP A 144 4.44 8.66 13.55
N ARG A 145 4.14 9.37 12.46
CA ARG A 145 3.18 10.49 12.47
C ARG A 145 1.71 10.03 12.39
N GLY A 146 1.47 8.72 12.33
CA GLY A 146 0.14 8.16 12.15
C GLY A 146 -0.41 8.32 10.73
N THR A 147 0.46 8.54 9.74
CA THR A 147 0.10 8.62 8.33
C THR A 147 0.21 7.23 7.69
N PRO A 148 -0.81 6.74 6.96
CA PRO A 148 -0.72 5.45 6.29
C PRO A 148 0.21 5.53 5.10
N VAL A 149 0.84 4.42 4.76
CA VAL A 149 1.74 4.31 3.62
C VAL A 149 1.32 3.17 2.71
N VAL A 150 0.98 3.46 1.47
CA VAL A 150 0.82 2.41 0.46
C VAL A 150 2.21 1.98 0.00
N LEU A 151 2.49 0.68 0.07
CA LEU A 151 3.75 0.08 -0.35
C LEU A 151 3.58 -0.66 -1.67
N GLY A 152 4.47 -0.41 -2.63
CA GLY A 152 4.64 -1.24 -3.80
C GLY A 152 5.66 -2.35 -3.52
N LEU A 153 5.24 -3.61 -3.52
CA LEU A 153 6.07 -4.79 -3.27
C LEU A 153 6.53 -5.40 -4.59
N VAL A 154 7.82 -5.50 -4.81
CA VAL A 154 8.42 -6.12 -6.00
C VAL A 154 8.61 -7.61 -5.77
N PHE A 155 7.75 -8.43 -6.35
CA PHE A 155 7.77 -9.87 -6.22
C PHE A 155 8.49 -10.58 -7.36
N VAL A 156 8.58 -9.94 -8.52
CA VAL A 156 9.17 -10.53 -9.73
C VAL A 156 10.19 -9.58 -10.34
N ARG A 157 11.19 -10.16 -10.98
CA ARG A 157 12.20 -9.41 -11.72
C ARG A 157 11.86 -9.39 -13.20
N ALA A 158 12.44 -8.44 -13.93
CA ALA A 158 12.28 -8.37 -15.38
C ALA A 158 12.70 -9.72 -16.02
N GLY A 159 11.85 -10.22 -16.91
CA GLY A 159 12.02 -11.54 -17.54
C GLY A 159 11.52 -12.73 -16.71
N GLN A 160 11.10 -12.53 -15.45
CA GLN A 160 10.53 -13.58 -14.59
C GLN A 160 9.01 -13.45 -14.40
N GLY A 161 8.46 -12.34 -14.79
CA GLY A 161 7.03 -12.05 -14.70
C GLY A 161 6.70 -10.67 -15.23
N ALA A 162 5.43 -10.32 -15.18
CA ALA A 162 4.90 -9.06 -15.63
C ALA A 162 4.74 -8.06 -14.48
N ILE A 163 4.49 -6.78 -14.81
CA ILE A 163 4.35 -5.72 -13.82
C ILE A 163 3.18 -5.96 -12.85
N TRP A 164 2.10 -6.59 -13.30
CA TRP A 164 0.93 -6.95 -12.49
C TRP A 164 1.13 -8.16 -11.58
N ASP A 165 2.26 -8.86 -11.66
CA ASP A 165 2.64 -9.91 -10.71
C ASP A 165 3.25 -9.34 -9.42
N ASN A 166 3.48 -8.03 -9.40
CA ASN A 166 3.81 -7.27 -8.20
C ASN A 166 2.56 -6.94 -7.39
N HIS A 167 2.73 -6.34 -6.21
CA HIS A 167 1.62 -6.17 -5.29
C HIS A 167 1.67 -4.81 -4.59
N GLN A 168 0.51 -4.36 -4.09
CA GLN A 168 0.42 -3.19 -3.23
C GLN A 168 -0.33 -3.53 -1.95
N VAL A 169 0.15 -3.01 -0.82
CA VAL A 169 -0.42 -3.20 0.51
C VAL A 169 -0.44 -1.87 1.27
N LEU A 170 -1.31 -1.75 2.27
CA LEU A 170 -1.38 -0.57 3.13
C LEU A 170 -0.61 -0.83 4.43
N ALA A 171 0.53 -0.18 4.63
CA ALA A 171 1.22 -0.15 5.91
C ALA A 171 0.56 0.88 6.84
N PHE A 172 0.30 0.48 8.08
CA PHE A 172 -0.40 1.29 9.06
C PHE A 172 0.33 1.44 10.40
N ALA A 173 1.33 0.61 10.67
CA ALA A 173 2.19 0.71 11.85
C ALA A 173 3.55 0.06 11.60
N SER A 174 4.54 0.43 12.39
CA SER A 174 5.86 -0.16 12.37
C SER A 174 6.28 -0.68 13.74
N ARG A 175 7.18 -1.66 13.74
CA ARG A 175 7.82 -2.17 14.94
C ARG A 175 9.26 -2.56 14.65
N ARG A 176 10.18 -2.13 15.50
CA ARG A 176 11.55 -2.63 15.49
C ARG A 176 11.65 -3.79 16.47
N THR A 177 11.91 -5.00 15.97
CA THR A 177 11.99 -6.23 16.79
C THR A 177 13.42 -6.56 17.22
N LEU A 178 14.41 -6.13 16.44
CA LEU A 178 15.84 -6.18 16.74
C LEU A 178 16.49 -4.89 16.19
N PRO A 179 17.72 -4.55 16.57
CA PRO A 179 18.38 -3.33 16.09
C PRO A 179 18.37 -3.17 14.55
N ASN A 180 18.46 -4.29 13.83
CA ASN A 180 18.50 -4.34 12.39
C ASN A 180 17.24 -4.98 11.76
N VAL A 181 16.16 -5.21 12.53
CA VAL A 181 14.94 -5.83 12.01
C VAL A 181 13.75 -4.90 12.22
N VAL A 182 13.13 -4.52 11.11
CA VAL A 182 11.93 -3.69 11.05
C VAL A 182 10.78 -4.53 10.51
N GLU A 183 9.65 -4.49 11.18
CA GLU A 183 8.39 -5.06 10.73
C GLU A 183 7.39 -3.94 10.50
N LEU A 184 6.83 -3.88 9.29
CA LEU A 184 5.74 -3.01 8.92
C LEU A 184 4.46 -3.85 8.97
N ARG A 185 3.52 -3.48 9.84
CA ARG A 185 2.19 -4.09 9.89
C ARG A 185 1.39 -3.61 8.70
N VAL A 186 0.79 -4.53 7.96
CA VAL A 186 0.11 -4.20 6.71
C VAL A 186 -1.29 -4.80 6.63
N TYR A 187 -2.20 -4.06 6.02
CA TYR A 187 -3.39 -4.63 5.42
C TYR A 187 -3.02 -5.12 4.02
N ASP A 188 -3.17 -6.41 3.80
CA ASP A 188 -2.96 -7.05 2.51
C ASP A 188 -4.31 -7.51 1.95
N PRO A 189 -4.78 -6.94 0.82
CA PRO A 189 -6.05 -7.30 0.21
C PRO A 189 -6.17 -8.77 -0.23
N ASN A 190 -5.05 -9.49 -0.34
CA ASN A 190 -5.06 -10.92 -0.63
C ASN A 190 -5.36 -11.78 0.61
N PHE A 191 -5.30 -11.19 1.80
CA PHE A 191 -5.57 -11.83 3.08
C PHE A 191 -6.59 -11.01 3.87
N PRO A 192 -7.86 -11.01 3.44
CA PRO A 192 -8.90 -10.23 4.10
C PRO A 192 -9.07 -10.66 5.56
N ARG A 193 -9.35 -9.69 6.44
CA ARG A 193 -9.59 -9.89 7.87
C ARG A 193 -8.43 -10.50 8.68
N HIS A 194 -7.19 -10.41 8.19
CA HIS A 194 -6.02 -10.89 8.91
C HIS A 194 -5.14 -9.76 9.45
N ASP A 195 -5.00 -9.70 10.78
CA ASP A 195 -4.30 -8.62 11.49
C ASP A 195 -2.79 -8.84 11.61
N GLY A 196 -2.32 -10.04 11.31
CA GLY A 196 -0.93 -10.46 11.56
C GLY A 196 -0.02 -10.43 10.32
N VAL A 197 -0.47 -9.87 9.19
CA VAL A 197 0.38 -9.77 7.99
C VAL A 197 1.42 -8.68 8.20
N VAL A 198 2.70 -9.01 7.95
CA VAL A 198 3.81 -8.05 8.10
C VAL A 198 4.79 -8.13 6.93
N VAL A 199 5.32 -6.98 6.54
CA VAL A 199 6.50 -6.86 5.70
C VAL A 199 7.72 -6.75 6.63
N ARG A 200 8.51 -7.81 6.71
CA ARG A 200 9.69 -7.88 7.57
C ARG A 200 10.94 -7.58 6.77
N SER A 201 11.71 -6.60 7.22
CA SER A 201 12.97 -6.17 6.64
C SER A 201 14.11 -6.44 7.59
N VAL A 202 15.16 -7.11 7.11
CA VAL A 202 16.41 -7.33 7.84
C VAL A 202 17.49 -6.48 7.18
N LEU A 203 17.96 -5.47 7.89
CA LEU A 203 19.03 -4.59 7.44
C LEU A 203 20.40 -5.25 7.67
N GLY A 204 21.26 -5.15 6.70
CA GLY A 204 22.61 -5.72 6.79
C GLY A 204 23.56 -5.12 5.76
N ILE A 205 24.82 -5.45 5.88
CA ILE A 205 25.84 -5.08 4.90
C ILE A 205 25.61 -5.94 3.65
N THR A 206 25.36 -5.29 2.52
CA THR A 206 25.13 -5.95 1.22
C THR A 206 26.35 -5.88 0.30
N GLY A 207 27.37 -5.15 0.69
CA GLY A 207 28.61 -5.03 -0.06
C GLY A 207 29.46 -3.84 0.37
N THR A 208 30.66 -3.77 -0.20
CA THR A 208 31.53 -2.58 -0.13
C THR A 208 31.75 -2.10 -1.55
N TRP A 209 31.64 -0.80 -1.77
CA TRP A 209 31.81 -0.17 -3.08
C TRP A 209 32.95 0.83 -3.01
N LEU A 210 33.80 0.86 -4.04
CA LEU A 210 34.86 1.87 -4.17
C LEU A 210 34.28 3.06 -4.92
N VAL A 211 34.24 4.21 -4.24
CA VAL A 211 33.88 5.47 -4.89
C VAL A 211 35.13 6.03 -5.57
N ALA A 212 35.02 6.37 -6.86
CA ALA A 212 36.06 6.99 -7.64
C ALA A 212 36.27 8.45 -7.17
N THR A 213 37.14 8.61 -6.18
CA THR A 213 37.66 9.90 -5.70
C THR A 213 39.18 9.92 -5.98
N PRO A 214 39.91 11.06 -5.82
CA PRO A 214 41.38 11.07 -5.97
C PRO A 214 42.08 9.99 -5.15
N ILE A 215 41.47 9.57 -4.02
CA ILE A 215 41.87 8.40 -3.24
C ILE A 215 40.65 7.47 -3.22
N PRO A 216 40.70 6.26 -3.83
CA PRO A 216 39.59 5.32 -3.81
C PRO A 216 39.11 5.04 -2.38
N THR A 217 37.89 5.47 -2.07
CA THR A 217 37.34 5.35 -0.72
C THR A 217 36.31 4.24 -0.68
N PRO A 218 36.48 3.21 0.19
CA PRO A 218 35.49 2.17 0.37
C PRO A 218 34.25 2.70 1.09
N VAL A 219 33.07 2.47 0.51
CA VAL A 219 31.77 2.78 1.13
C VAL A 219 31.04 1.48 1.42
N VAL A 220 30.65 1.30 2.68
CA VAL A 220 29.84 0.15 3.09
C VAL A 220 28.39 0.38 2.65
N LEU A 221 27.86 -0.60 1.89
CA LEU A 221 26.48 -0.58 1.44
C LEU A 221 25.58 -1.33 2.43
N ILE A 222 24.61 -0.63 2.98
CA ILE A 222 23.55 -1.25 3.78
C ILE A 222 22.35 -1.47 2.87
N GLY A 223 21.82 -2.68 2.91
CA GLY A 223 20.61 -3.08 2.18
C GLY A 223 19.62 -3.79 3.08
N ALA A 224 18.42 -4.03 2.58
CA ALA A 224 17.37 -4.76 3.26
C ALA A 224 17.01 -6.06 2.52
N SER A 225 17.02 -7.18 3.24
CA SER A 225 16.37 -8.42 2.80
C SER A 225 14.93 -8.40 3.31
N VAL A 226 13.95 -8.66 2.43
CA VAL A 226 12.54 -8.46 2.73
C VAL A 226 11.73 -9.72 2.52
N VAL A 227 10.81 -9.97 3.45
CA VAL A 227 9.86 -11.08 3.38
C VAL A 227 8.47 -10.58 3.77
N LEU A 228 7.46 -10.92 2.97
CA LEU A 228 6.06 -10.79 3.37
C LEU A 228 5.70 -12.04 4.18
N ARG A 229 5.41 -11.85 5.46
CA ARG A 229 5.01 -12.91 6.38
C ARG A 229 3.51 -12.92 6.54
N VAL A 230 2.92 -14.07 6.30
CA VAL A 230 1.49 -14.31 6.45
C VAL A 230 1.27 -15.31 7.58
N PRO A 231 0.42 -15.01 8.58
CA PRO A 231 0.09 -15.94 9.66
C PRO A 231 -0.48 -17.26 9.13
N ALA A 232 -0.30 -18.33 9.87
CA ALA A 232 -0.73 -19.65 9.46
C ALA A 232 -2.27 -19.78 9.33
N ASP A 233 -3.01 -19.05 10.17
CA ASP A 233 -4.47 -19.00 10.19
C ASP A 233 -5.05 -18.17 9.02
N ALA A 234 -4.25 -17.29 8.41
CA ALA A 234 -4.63 -16.54 7.24
C ALA A 234 -4.66 -17.37 5.95
N ALA A 235 -4.03 -18.53 5.98
CA ALA A 235 -3.88 -19.37 4.80
C ALA A 235 -5.07 -20.32 4.64
N HIS A 236 -6.16 -19.85 4.00
CA HIS A 236 -7.25 -20.72 3.60
C HIS A 236 -6.89 -21.41 2.27
N GLY A 237 -6.95 -22.74 2.24
CA GLY A 237 -6.72 -23.56 1.05
C GLY A 237 -5.23 -23.81 0.73
N HIS A 238 -4.93 -24.18 -0.52
CA HIS A 238 -3.60 -24.60 -1.01
C HIS A 238 -2.49 -23.54 -0.96
N ARG A 239 -2.76 -22.33 -0.50
CA ARG A 239 -1.78 -21.27 -0.22
C ARG A 239 -1.26 -21.35 1.22
N ALA A 240 -1.01 -22.57 1.70
CA ALA A 240 -0.43 -22.76 3.02
C ALA A 240 0.85 -21.93 3.20
N ARG A 241 0.85 -21.18 4.30
CA ARG A 241 2.00 -20.58 4.99
C ARG A 241 3.34 -20.72 4.23
N ARG A 242 3.67 -19.70 3.45
CA ARG A 242 5.05 -19.48 3.03
C ARG A 242 5.32 -17.99 3.10
N ASP A 243 6.31 -17.66 3.90
CA ASP A 243 6.94 -16.35 3.80
C ASP A 243 7.28 -16.11 2.32
N LYS A 244 6.74 -15.06 1.72
CA LYS A 244 6.98 -14.76 0.32
C LYS A 244 8.15 -13.81 0.21
N LEU A 245 9.16 -14.17 -0.55
CA LEU A 245 10.29 -13.30 -0.85
C LEU A 245 9.79 -12.02 -1.55
N VAL A 246 10.23 -10.87 -1.06
CA VAL A 246 10.04 -9.57 -1.66
C VAL A 246 11.41 -9.07 -2.09
N HIS A 247 11.62 -8.87 -3.38
CA HIS A 247 12.90 -8.38 -3.88
C HIS A 247 13.22 -6.96 -3.42
N GLY A 248 12.18 -6.16 -3.15
CA GLY A 248 12.26 -4.82 -2.62
C GLY A 248 10.87 -4.18 -2.53
N PHE A 249 10.79 -3.06 -1.84
CA PHE A 249 9.56 -2.26 -1.79
C PHE A 249 9.88 -0.76 -1.79
N PHE A 250 8.88 0.01 -2.18
CA PHE A 250 8.93 1.46 -2.19
C PHE A 250 7.59 2.06 -1.78
N GLN A 251 7.63 3.31 -1.34
CA GLN A 251 6.42 4.08 -1.04
C GLN A 251 5.70 4.48 -2.33
N VAL A 252 4.39 4.20 -2.38
CA VAL A 252 3.48 4.70 -3.41
C VAL A 252 2.80 5.95 -2.88
N PRO A 253 2.80 7.07 -3.59
CA PRO A 253 2.08 8.28 -3.17
C PRO A 253 0.60 7.96 -2.91
N TYR A 254 0.11 8.43 -1.76
CA TYR A 254 -1.28 8.30 -1.38
C TYR A 254 -1.82 9.67 -0.97
N GLU A 255 -2.95 10.05 -1.55
CA GLU A 255 -3.72 11.23 -1.18
C GLU A 255 -5.14 10.79 -0.81
N PRO A 256 -5.65 11.17 0.39
CA PRO A 256 -7.02 10.85 0.78
C PRO A 256 -8.03 11.39 -0.23
N GLN A 257 -9.08 10.62 -0.49
CA GLN A 257 -10.18 11.05 -1.35
C GLN A 257 -11.53 10.99 -0.63
N ALA A 258 -12.44 11.86 -1.06
CA ALA A 258 -13.82 11.81 -0.60
C ALA A 258 -14.48 10.50 -1.06
N LEU A 259 -15.24 9.90 -0.16
CA LEU A 259 -15.96 8.67 -0.44
C LEU A 259 -17.20 8.97 -1.27
N PRO A 260 -17.48 8.19 -2.32
CA PRO A 260 -18.78 8.23 -2.97
C PRO A 260 -19.87 7.64 -2.05
N ASP A 261 -21.11 7.92 -2.38
CA ASP A 261 -22.24 7.25 -1.76
C ASP A 261 -22.40 5.85 -2.38
N PHE A 262 -22.09 4.83 -1.61
CA PHE A 262 -22.23 3.42 -2.02
C PHE A 262 -23.69 2.91 -1.89
N GLU A 263 -24.58 3.66 -1.21
CA GLU A 263 -25.96 3.26 -0.90
C GLU A 263 -26.98 3.91 -1.87
N ALA A 264 -26.55 4.91 -2.66
CA ALA A 264 -27.40 5.55 -3.65
C ALA A 264 -27.73 4.57 -4.81
N ARG A 265 -28.84 3.87 -4.69
CA ARG A 265 -29.52 3.12 -5.74
C ARG A 265 -30.95 3.59 -5.90
#